data_631704823a7dd91f7e280609f9ffe2d8
#
_entry.id   631704823a7dd91f7e280609f9ffe2d8
#
_cell.length_a   1.000
_cell.length_b   1.000
_cell.length_c   1.000
_cell.angle_alpha   90.00
_cell.angle_beta   90.00
_cell.angle_gamma   90.00
#
_symmetry.space_group_name_H-M   'P 1'
#
loop_
_entity.id
_entity.type
_entity.pdbx_description
1 polymer ?
#
loop_
_entity_poly.entity_id
_entity_poly.type
_entity_poly.pdbx_seq_one_letter_code
_entity_poly.pdbx_strand_id
1 'polypeptide(L)'
;IKMSAVFCGRHFKIKRDIPFKICQRERKFTMKKDEQKTNAIRFLEQKKIDFKIHVYSQEEAISGVEVAEVLGQNPDMVFKTLVTVGKSGNHYVFMIPVAKELDLKKAAKAVGEKNVEMIKSKELLPLTGYIHGGCSPVGMKKFFTTTIDETAKNFPTIMFSGGAIGMQVETSLSELSKVIRFSTADLTK
;
A
#
# COMPACT_ATOMS: atom_id res chain seq x y z
N ILE A 1 35.14 57.99 -16.63
CA ILE A 1 34.97 57.93 -15.16
C ILE A 1 35.18 56.51 -14.76
N LYS A 2 36.26 56.30 -14.03
CA LYS A 2 36.84 54.99 -13.66
C LYS A 2 35.92 54.24 -12.69
N MET A 3 35.65 52.97 -12.98
CA MET A 3 35.11 52.02 -12.02
C MET A 3 36.24 51.13 -11.52
N SER A 4 36.46 51.15 -10.24
CA SER A 4 37.41 50.29 -9.54
C SER A 4 36.69 49.05 -9.03
N ALA A 5 37.07 47.88 -9.47
CA ALA A 5 36.56 46.60 -8.99
C ALA A 5 37.40 46.18 -7.77
N VAL A 6 36.75 46.03 -6.63
CA VAL A 6 37.36 45.42 -5.45
C VAL A 6 36.90 43.95 -5.39
N PHE A 7 37.86 43.07 -5.61
CA PHE A 7 37.73 41.61 -5.45
C PHE A 7 37.89 41.30 -3.95
N CYS A 8 36.84 40.87 -3.30
CA CYS A 8 36.94 40.35 -1.95
C CYS A 8 36.44 38.90 -1.94
N GLY A 9 37.42 38.02 -1.91
CA GLY A 9 37.18 36.59 -1.78
C GLY A 9 36.62 36.23 -0.41
N ARG A 10 35.49 35.52 -0.39
CA ARG A 10 35.11 34.75 0.78
C ARG A 10 34.78 33.31 0.37
N HIS A 11 35.64 32.43 0.86
CA HIS A 11 35.45 31.00 0.84
C HIS A 11 34.09 30.63 1.43
N PHE A 12 33.23 30.06 0.60
CA PHE A 12 32.00 29.42 1.05
C PHE A 12 32.38 28.05 1.59
N LYS A 13 32.65 27.96 2.90
CA LYS A 13 32.77 26.66 3.59
C LYS A 13 31.37 26.04 3.65
N ILE A 14 31.14 25.03 2.83
CA ILE A 14 30.02 24.11 2.99
C ILE A 14 30.29 23.35 4.29
N LYS A 15 29.60 23.73 5.35
CA LYS A 15 29.50 22.91 6.56
C LYS A 15 28.72 21.64 6.23
N ARG A 16 29.45 20.57 5.93
CA ARG A 16 28.96 19.20 6.12
C ARG A 16 28.99 18.99 7.63
N ASP A 17 27.85 18.97 8.27
CA ASP A 17 27.61 18.31 9.57
C ASP A 17 26.18 18.62 9.97
N ILE A 18 25.21 17.98 9.28
CA ILE A 18 23.91 17.75 9.88
C ILE A 18 23.94 16.27 10.29
N PRO A 19 24.07 15.97 11.59
CA PRO A 19 23.92 14.59 12.03
C PRO A 19 22.48 14.18 11.75
N PHE A 20 22.33 13.19 10.88
CA PHE A 20 21.09 12.48 10.62
C PHE A 20 20.71 11.75 11.92
N LYS A 21 20.21 12.49 12.88
CA LYS A 21 19.50 11.91 14.02
C LYS A 21 18.19 11.40 13.49
N ILE A 22 18.17 10.12 13.14
CA ILE A 22 16.96 9.31 13.03
C ILE A 22 16.24 9.46 14.37
N CYS A 23 15.29 10.37 14.41
CA CYS A 23 14.35 10.47 15.49
C CYS A 23 13.38 9.29 15.35
N GLN A 24 13.82 8.10 15.79
CA GLN A 24 12.90 7.01 16.10
C GLN A 24 12.07 7.44 17.32
N ARG A 25 11.17 8.36 17.08
CA ARG A 25 10.05 8.57 18.00
C ARG A 25 9.03 7.50 17.66
N GLU A 26 9.13 6.36 18.33
CA GLU A 26 8.00 5.46 18.51
C GLU A 26 6.86 6.30 19.12
N ARG A 27 6.11 6.98 18.28
CA ARG A 27 4.81 7.50 18.71
C ARG A 27 3.93 6.26 18.84
N LYS A 28 3.80 5.76 20.08
CA LYS A 28 2.60 5.03 20.45
C LYS A 28 1.44 5.97 20.16
N PHE A 29 0.93 5.87 18.95
CA PHE A 29 -0.26 6.60 18.52
C PHE A 29 -1.45 5.91 19.20
N THR A 30 -1.77 6.36 20.40
CA THR A 30 -3.07 6.07 21.03
C THR A 30 -4.09 6.82 20.19
N MET A 31 -4.72 6.12 19.23
CA MET A 31 -5.83 6.65 18.47
C MET A 31 -6.83 7.26 19.44
N LYS A 32 -7.12 8.57 19.26
CA LYS A 32 -8.24 9.20 19.96
C LYS A 32 -9.49 8.41 19.60
N LYS A 33 -10.32 8.13 20.60
CA LYS A 33 -11.51 7.24 20.59
C LYS A 33 -12.55 7.56 19.52
N ASP A 34 -12.36 8.62 18.71
CA ASP A 34 -13.30 9.15 17.72
C ASP A 34 -12.85 9.06 16.24
N GLU A 35 -11.67 8.50 15.93
CA GLU A 35 -11.35 8.22 14.54
C GLU A 35 -12.13 6.98 14.10
N GLN A 36 -13.03 7.16 13.13
CA GLN A 36 -13.87 6.09 12.59
C GLN A 36 -12.99 4.97 12.03
N LYS A 37 -12.87 3.88 12.80
CA LYS A 37 -12.14 2.68 12.37
C LYS A 37 -12.76 2.17 11.07
N THR A 38 -11.93 1.91 10.07
CA THR A 38 -12.34 1.30 8.81
C THR A 38 -12.86 -0.13 9.03
N ASN A 39 -13.58 -0.66 8.05
CA ASN A 39 -14.00 -2.07 8.10
C ASN A 39 -12.81 -3.03 8.16
N ALA A 40 -11.71 -2.71 7.46
CA ALA A 40 -10.49 -3.52 7.51
C ALA A 40 -9.93 -3.59 8.93
N ILE A 41 -9.77 -2.45 9.60
CA ILE A 41 -9.24 -2.38 10.97
C ILE A 41 -10.14 -3.13 11.95
N ARG A 42 -11.47 -2.90 11.88
CA ARG A 42 -12.42 -3.62 12.74
C ARG A 42 -12.32 -5.12 12.58
N PHE A 43 -12.19 -5.59 11.33
CA PHE A 43 -12.11 -7.01 11.03
C PHE A 43 -10.81 -7.64 11.55
N LEU A 44 -9.66 -6.96 11.38
CA LEU A 44 -8.38 -7.41 11.91
C LEU A 44 -8.38 -7.48 13.44
N GLU A 45 -8.92 -6.45 14.12
CA GLU A 45 -9.06 -6.44 15.59
C GLU A 45 -9.97 -7.55 16.10
N GLN A 46 -11.13 -7.74 15.44
CA GLN A 46 -12.08 -8.81 15.80
C GLN A 46 -11.44 -10.20 15.71
N LYS A 47 -10.56 -10.39 14.73
CA LYS A 47 -9.83 -11.64 14.51
C LYS A 47 -8.55 -11.74 15.33
N LYS A 48 -8.22 -10.72 16.14
CA LYS A 48 -7.02 -10.65 16.98
C LYS A 48 -5.72 -10.86 16.19
N ILE A 49 -5.66 -10.26 15.01
CA ILE A 49 -4.48 -10.28 14.14
C ILE A 49 -3.41 -9.36 14.71
N ASP A 50 -2.14 -9.76 14.61
CA ASP A 50 -1.02 -8.88 14.89
C ASP A 50 -0.74 -7.99 13.67
N PHE A 51 -0.92 -6.69 13.83
CA PHE A 51 -0.71 -5.70 12.77
C PHE A 51 -0.31 -4.34 13.33
N LYS A 52 0.32 -3.53 12.48
CA LYS A 52 0.62 -2.13 12.75
C LYS A 52 -0.17 -1.24 11.80
N ILE A 53 -0.54 -0.05 12.27
CA ILE A 53 -1.18 0.98 11.46
C ILE A 53 -0.16 2.08 11.19
N HIS A 54 -0.03 2.47 9.92
CA HIS A 54 0.74 3.60 9.46
C HIS A 54 -0.21 4.63 8.88
N VAL A 55 -0.10 5.87 9.36
CA VAL A 55 -0.94 7.00 8.91
C VAL A 55 -0.05 8.01 8.20
N TYR A 56 -0.50 8.52 7.08
CA TYR A 56 0.17 9.55 6.28
C TYR A 56 -0.82 10.62 5.84
N SER A 57 -0.33 11.84 5.56
CA SER A 57 -1.15 12.91 5.02
C SER A 57 -1.48 12.64 3.54
N GLN A 58 -2.74 12.84 3.17
CA GLN A 58 -3.19 12.73 1.77
C GLN A 58 -2.59 13.82 0.87
N GLU A 59 -2.12 14.92 1.45
CA GLU A 59 -1.44 16.01 0.74
C GLU A 59 0.00 15.63 0.36
N GLU A 60 0.61 14.69 1.09
CA GLU A 60 2.00 14.28 0.93
C GLU A 60 2.19 13.11 -0.03
N ALA A 61 1.13 12.32 -0.31
CA ALA A 61 1.25 11.14 -1.15
C ALA A 61 -0.05 10.84 -1.93
N ILE A 62 0.06 10.81 -3.26
CA ILE A 62 -1.03 10.55 -4.20
C ILE A 62 -0.95 9.11 -4.73
N SER A 63 0.26 8.59 -4.92
CA SER A 63 0.52 7.23 -5.43
C SER A 63 1.04 6.30 -4.34
N GLY A 64 0.91 4.98 -4.56
CA GLY A 64 1.42 3.98 -3.61
C GLY A 64 2.95 4.03 -3.43
N VAL A 65 3.70 4.49 -4.43
CA VAL A 65 5.15 4.67 -4.35
C VAL A 65 5.47 5.84 -3.43
N GLU A 66 4.81 6.99 -3.62
CA GLU A 66 4.97 8.16 -2.75
C GLU A 66 4.58 7.85 -1.30
N VAL A 67 3.54 7.03 -1.09
CA VAL A 67 3.17 6.54 0.25
C VAL A 67 4.32 5.76 0.89
N ALA A 68 4.98 4.88 0.15
CA ALA A 68 6.13 4.14 0.65
C ALA A 68 7.29 5.07 1.03
N GLU A 69 7.58 6.08 0.19
CA GLU A 69 8.62 7.07 0.42
C GLU A 69 8.34 7.92 1.67
N VAL A 70 7.13 8.46 1.79
CA VAL A 70 6.71 9.28 2.96
C VAL A 70 6.78 8.49 4.26
N LEU A 71 6.43 7.20 4.22
CA LEU A 71 6.52 6.31 5.37
C LEU A 71 7.94 5.76 5.61
N GLY A 72 8.91 6.07 4.73
CA GLY A 72 10.28 5.55 4.80
C GLY A 72 10.34 4.03 4.64
N GLN A 73 9.40 3.44 3.89
CA GLN A 73 9.28 2.00 3.67
C GLN A 73 9.84 1.60 2.32
N ASN A 74 10.27 0.33 2.21
CA ASN A 74 10.66 -0.24 0.93
C ASN A 74 9.41 -0.38 0.03
N PRO A 75 9.35 0.24 -1.17
CA PRO A 75 8.21 0.13 -2.08
C PRO A 75 7.87 -1.31 -2.48
N ASP A 76 8.85 -2.21 -2.48
CA ASP A 76 8.65 -3.62 -2.83
C ASP A 76 7.84 -4.40 -1.77
N MET A 77 7.80 -3.92 -0.52
CA MET A 77 6.96 -4.51 0.53
C MET A 77 5.57 -3.87 0.65
N VAL A 78 5.32 -2.78 -0.08
CA VAL A 78 4.02 -2.10 -0.12
C VAL A 78 3.23 -2.62 -1.31
N PHE A 79 2.02 -3.15 -1.04
CA PHE A 79 1.18 -3.82 -2.03
C PHE A 79 -0.09 -3.02 -2.29
N LYS A 80 -0.43 -2.84 -3.55
CA LYS A 80 -1.72 -2.30 -3.99
C LYS A 80 -2.71 -3.41 -4.24
N THR A 81 -3.97 -3.17 -3.87
CA THR A 81 -5.09 -4.11 -4.07
C THR A 81 -5.85 -3.72 -5.33
N LEU A 82 -5.88 -4.62 -6.28
CA LEU A 82 -6.55 -4.45 -7.56
C LEU A 82 -7.73 -5.41 -7.67
N VAL A 83 -8.85 -4.94 -8.19
CA VAL A 83 -10.04 -5.77 -8.42
C VAL A 83 -10.30 -5.89 -9.91
N THR A 84 -10.50 -7.13 -10.35
CA THR A 84 -10.73 -7.46 -11.74
C THR A 84 -12.02 -8.26 -11.90
N VAL A 85 -12.51 -8.34 -13.13
CA VAL A 85 -13.60 -9.22 -13.53
C VAL A 85 -13.11 -10.18 -14.59
N GLY A 86 -13.39 -11.47 -14.42
CA GLY A 86 -13.12 -12.51 -15.39
C GLY A 86 -14.17 -12.56 -16.48
N LYS A 87 -13.88 -13.26 -17.59
CA LYS A 87 -14.86 -13.50 -18.65
C LYS A 87 -16.10 -14.27 -18.17
N SER A 88 -15.97 -15.05 -17.11
CA SER A 88 -17.09 -15.74 -16.44
C SER A 88 -18.04 -14.80 -15.70
N GLY A 89 -17.67 -13.50 -15.51
CA GLY A 89 -18.36 -12.53 -14.67
C GLY A 89 -17.96 -12.58 -13.19
N ASN A 90 -17.09 -13.50 -12.79
CA ASN A 90 -16.56 -13.56 -11.45
C ASN A 90 -15.54 -12.46 -11.20
N HIS A 91 -15.48 -11.97 -9.96
CA HIS A 91 -14.53 -10.94 -9.55
C HIS A 91 -13.39 -11.56 -8.75
N TYR A 92 -12.19 -11.01 -8.97
CA TYR A 92 -10.93 -11.46 -8.38
C TYR A 92 -10.17 -10.28 -7.79
N VAL A 93 -9.44 -10.54 -6.73
CA VAL A 93 -8.58 -9.56 -6.06
C VAL A 93 -7.13 -9.95 -6.26
N PHE A 94 -6.32 -9.02 -6.71
CA PHE A 94 -4.89 -9.20 -6.86
C PHE A 94 -4.14 -8.17 -6.02
N MET A 95 -3.13 -8.64 -5.29
CA MET A 95 -2.22 -7.78 -4.53
C MET A 95 -0.84 -7.85 -5.18
N ILE A 96 -0.33 -6.71 -5.62
CA ILE A 96 0.98 -6.61 -6.28
C ILE A 96 1.78 -5.46 -5.69
N PRO A 97 3.13 -5.47 -5.75
CA PRO A 97 3.95 -4.35 -5.33
C PRO A 97 3.51 -3.04 -5.99
N VAL A 98 3.49 -1.93 -5.24
CA VAL A 98 3.00 -0.63 -5.72
C VAL A 98 3.75 -0.13 -6.94
N ALA A 99 5.05 -0.43 -7.04
CA ALA A 99 5.91 -0.05 -8.16
C ALA A 99 5.72 -0.89 -9.43
N LYS A 100 4.98 -2.01 -9.34
CA LYS A 100 4.79 -2.95 -10.45
C LYS A 100 3.41 -2.81 -11.09
N GLU A 101 3.27 -3.34 -12.31
CA GLU A 101 1.99 -3.43 -13.01
C GLU A 101 1.49 -4.87 -13.06
N LEU A 102 0.17 -5.04 -12.95
CA LEU A 102 -0.47 -6.34 -13.09
C LEU A 102 -0.37 -6.83 -14.55
N ASP A 103 0.18 -8.01 -14.74
CA ASP A 103 0.08 -8.72 -16.00
C ASP A 103 -1.28 -9.45 -16.05
N LEU A 104 -2.19 -8.95 -16.87
CA LEU A 104 -3.55 -9.51 -16.97
C LEU A 104 -3.57 -10.95 -17.48
N LYS A 105 -2.55 -11.39 -18.26
CA LYS A 105 -2.46 -12.78 -18.75
C LYS A 105 -2.04 -13.71 -17.60
N LYS A 106 -1.02 -13.33 -16.83
CA LYS A 106 -0.58 -14.06 -15.64
C LYS A 106 -1.71 -14.11 -14.60
N ALA A 107 -2.39 -12.99 -14.37
CA ALA A 107 -3.53 -12.90 -13.48
C ALA A 107 -4.67 -13.84 -13.89
N ALA A 108 -5.06 -13.85 -15.16
CA ALA A 108 -6.07 -14.77 -15.69
C ALA A 108 -5.68 -16.22 -15.48
N LYS A 109 -4.43 -16.59 -15.79
CA LYS A 109 -3.90 -17.93 -15.58
C LYS A 109 -3.96 -18.35 -14.11
N ALA A 110 -3.60 -17.44 -13.19
CA ALA A 110 -3.58 -17.72 -11.75
C ALA A 110 -4.97 -18.07 -11.18
N VAL A 111 -6.05 -17.55 -11.77
CA VAL A 111 -7.42 -17.78 -11.32
C VAL A 111 -8.22 -18.72 -12.25
N GLY A 112 -7.58 -19.28 -13.28
CA GLY A 112 -8.24 -20.23 -14.20
C GLY A 112 -9.21 -19.58 -15.20
N GLU A 113 -9.06 -18.28 -15.46
CA GLU A 113 -9.86 -17.51 -16.43
C GLU A 113 -9.17 -17.43 -17.80
N LYS A 114 -9.97 -17.24 -18.84
CA LYS A 114 -9.41 -16.98 -20.20
C LYS A 114 -8.79 -15.61 -20.30
N ASN A 115 -9.43 -14.62 -19.66
CA ASN A 115 -8.95 -13.26 -19.50
C ASN A 115 -9.58 -12.62 -18.26
N VAL A 116 -8.91 -11.61 -17.74
CA VAL A 116 -9.42 -10.73 -16.70
C VAL A 116 -9.24 -9.28 -17.15
N GLU A 117 -10.10 -8.40 -16.67
CA GLU A 117 -10.07 -6.98 -16.96
C GLU A 117 -10.23 -6.18 -15.66
N MET A 118 -9.62 -5.01 -15.60
CA MET A 118 -9.82 -4.11 -14.45
C MET A 118 -11.28 -3.64 -14.41
N ILE A 119 -11.90 -3.69 -13.24
CA ILE A 119 -13.24 -3.10 -13.07
C ILE A 119 -13.18 -1.58 -13.18
N LYS A 120 -14.30 -0.94 -13.53
CA LYS A 120 -14.39 0.51 -13.54
C LYS A 120 -14.43 1.05 -12.11
N SER A 121 -13.79 2.22 -11.87
CA SER A 121 -13.73 2.83 -10.53
C SER A 121 -15.10 3.00 -9.86
N LYS A 122 -16.15 3.29 -10.64
CA LYS A 122 -17.53 3.41 -10.14
C LYS A 122 -18.13 2.10 -9.59
N GLU A 123 -17.58 0.96 -9.99
CA GLU A 123 -18.04 -0.37 -9.56
C GLU A 123 -17.34 -0.82 -8.27
N LEU A 124 -16.20 -0.21 -7.93
CA LEU A 124 -15.38 -0.63 -6.79
C LEU A 124 -16.12 -0.49 -5.46
N LEU A 125 -16.71 0.68 -5.19
CA LEU A 125 -17.40 0.96 -3.91
C LEU A 125 -18.63 0.07 -3.68
N PRO A 126 -19.57 -0.08 -4.64
CA PRO A 126 -20.70 -1.01 -4.46
C PRO A 126 -20.23 -2.45 -4.26
N LEU A 127 -19.17 -2.88 -4.93
CA LEU A 127 -18.69 -4.25 -4.91
C LEU A 127 -17.91 -4.59 -3.63
N THR A 128 -16.95 -3.73 -3.25
CA THR A 128 -16.01 -4.01 -2.15
C THR A 128 -16.32 -3.26 -0.86
N GLY A 129 -16.98 -2.12 -0.95
CA GLY A 129 -17.16 -1.18 0.15
C GLY A 129 -16.02 -0.17 0.31
N TYR A 130 -15.04 -0.18 -0.60
CA TYR A 130 -13.87 0.70 -0.59
C TYR A 130 -13.84 1.60 -1.81
N ILE A 131 -13.18 2.73 -1.68
CA ILE A 131 -12.93 3.67 -2.78
C ILE A 131 -11.56 3.41 -3.42
N HIS A 132 -11.35 3.96 -4.60
CA HIS A 132 -10.04 3.95 -5.26
C HIS A 132 -9.00 4.65 -4.36
N GLY A 133 -7.79 4.08 -4.26
CA GLY A 133 -6.75 4.55 -3.35
C GLY A 133 -6.89 4.09 -1.89
N GLY A 134 -8.08 3.60 -1.48
CA GLY A 134 -8.35 3.08 -0.13
C GLY A 134 -8.81 1.62 -0.11
N CYS A 135 -8.62 0.85 -1.18
CA CYS A 135 -9.09 -0.53 -1.27
C CYS A 135 -8.19 -1.48 -0.47
N SER A 136 -8.77 -2.11 0.56
CA SER A 136 -8.11 -3.14 1.36
C SER A 136 -8.54 -4.55 0.90
N PRO A 137 -7.65 -5.55 0.95
CA PRO A 137 -8.03 -6.95 0.69
C PRO A 137 -8.87 -7.54 1.84
N VAL A 138 -8.87 -6.90 3.01
CA VAL A 138 -9.54 -7.33 4.23
C VAL A 138 -10.82 -6.53 4.44
N GLY A 139 -11.87 -7.16 4.95
CA GLY A 139 -13.12 -6.47 5.31
C GLY A 139 -13.97 -6.01 4.13
N MET A 140 -13.80 -6.61 2.96
CA MET A 140 -14.67 -6.37 1.79
C MET A 140 -16.09 -6.84 2.05
N LYS A 141 -17.09 -6.23 1.39
CA LYS A 141 -18.51 -6.63 1.49
C LYS A 141 -18.77 -8.08 1.11
N LYS A 142 -17.94 -8.64 0.21
CA LYS A 142 -18.00 -10.03 -0.25
C LYS A 142 -16.62 -10.66 -0.17
N PHE A 143 -16.57 -11.98 -0.09
CA PHE A 143 -15.32 -12.71 -0.23
C PHE A 143 -15.02 -12.88 -1.73
N PHE A 144 -13.78 -12.55 -2.10
CA PHE A 144 -13.27 -12.72 -3.45
C PHE A 144 -12.09 -13.66 -3.42
N THR A 145 -11.93 -14.44 -4.49
CA THR A 145 -10.69 -15.17 -4.72
C THR A 145 -9.55 -14.17 -4.81
N THR A 146 -8.60 -14.27 -3.89
CA THR A 146 -7.48 -13.35 -3.75
C THR A 146 -6.19 -14.04 -4.12
N THR A 147 -5.38 -13.40 -4.94
CA THR A 147 -4.02 -13.85 -5.26
C THR A 147 -3.04 -12.72 -4.95
N ILE A 148 -1.98 -13.05 -4.24
CA ILE A 148 -0.90 -12.13 -3.87
C ILE A 148 0.32 -12.45 -4.73
N ASP A 149 0.99 -11.43 -5.23
CA ASP A 149 2.25 -11.62 -5.96
C ASP A 149 3.26 -12.37 -5.10
N GLU A 150 3.96 -13.33 -5.69
CA GLU A 150 4.85 -14.23 -4.94
C GLU A 150 6.04 -13.52 -4.28
N THR A 151 6.38 -12.32 -4.73
CA THR A 151 7.42 -11.48 -4.11
C THR A 151 7.10 -11.12 -2.66
N ALA A 152 5.81 -11.19 -2.25
CA ALA A 152 5.42 -11.00 -0.86
C ALA A 152 6.10 -11.97 0.12
N LYS A 153 6.50 -13.16 -0.36
CA LYS A 153 7.22 -14.15 0.46
C LYS A 153 8.64 -13.75 0.84
N ASN A 154 9.19 -12.77 0.14
CA ASN A 154 10.56 -12.29 0.37
C ASN A 154 10.65 -11.35 1.59
N PHE A 155 9.50 -10.97 2.16
CA PHE A 155 9.43 -10.02 3.27
C PHE A 155 8.80 -10.66 4.50
N PRO A 156 9.27 -10.33 5.72
CA PRO A 156 8.67 -10.80 6.97
C PRO A 156 7.26 -10.22 7.17
N THR A 157 7.03 -8.99 6.69
CA THR A 157 5.74 -8.29 6.70
C THR A 157 5.52 -7.60 5.37
N ILE A 158 4.26 -7.40 5.00
CA ILE A 158 3.83 -6.61 3.85
C ILE A 158 2.90 -5.50 4.31
N MET A 159 2.82 -4.43 3.52
CA MET A 159 1.93 -3.32 3.76
C MET A 159 0.86 -3.24 2.67
N PHE A 160 -0.34 -2.85 3.06
CA PHE A 160 -1.46 -2.62 2.14
C PHE A 160 -2.45 -1.62 2.75
N SER A 161 -3.40 -1.12 1.94
CA SER A 161 -4.38 -0.14 2.41
C SER A 161 -5.19 -0.63 3.61
N GLY A 162 -5.28 0.20 4.64
CA GLY A 162 -6.12 -0.03 5.82
C GLY A 162 -7.62 0.22 5.60
N GLY A 163 -8.07 0.43 4.34
CA GLY A 163 -9.48 0.64 4.00
C GLY A 163 -9.89 2.11 3.90
N ALA A 164 -8.93 3.02 3.97
CA ALA A 164 -9.10 4.45 3.71
C ALA A 164 -7.81 5.03 3.13
N ILE A 165 -7.93 6.11 2.37
CA ILE A 165 -6.77 6.91 1.94
C ILE A 165 -6.12 7.50 3.19
N GLY A 166 -4.80 7.55 3.25
CA GLY A 166 -4.05 8.05 4.42
C GLY A 166 -3.75 6.96 5.47
N MET A 167 -4.14 5.71 5.24
CA MET A 167 -3.94 4.62 6.19
C MET A 167 -3.40 3.35 5.51
N GLN A 168 -2.32 2.81 6.04
CA GLN A 168 -1.75 1.52 5.67
C GLN A 168 -1.75 0.57 6.88
N VAL A 169 -1.87 -0.72 6.58
CA VAL A 169 -1.71 -1.81 7.55
C VAL A 169 -0.45 -2.57 7.18
N GLU A 170 0.38 -2.87 8.17
CA GLU A 170 1.53 -3.77 8.08
C GLU A 170 1.24 -5.04 8.86
N THR A 171 1.38 -6.19 8.23
CA THR A 171 1.22 -7.50 8.88
C THR A 171 1.98 -8.59 8.10
N SER A 172 2.19 -9.74 8.72
CA SER A 172 2.81 -10.89 8.05
C SER A 172 1.79 -11.66 7.18
N LEU A 173 2.29 -12.41 6.18
CA LEU A 173 1.43 -13.30 5.39
C LEU A 173 0.75 -14.36 6.25
N SER A 174 1.42 -14.84 7.32
CA SER A 174 0.85 -15.82 8.25
C SER A 174 -0.34 -15.25 9.02
N GLU A 175 -0.25 -14.00 9.49
CA GLU A 175 -1.37 -13.31 10.12
C GLU A 175 -2.50 -13.04 9.13
N LEU A 176 -2.16 -12.56 7.91
CA LEU A 176 -3.13 -12.30 6.86
C LEU A 176 -3.93 -13.56 6.46
N SER A 177 -3.27 -14.74 6.44
CA SER A 177 -3.92 -16.00 6.12
C SER A 177 -4.99 -16.44 7.10
N LYS A 178 -5.00 -15.90 8.33
CA LYS A 178 -6.05 -16.16 9.32
C LYS A 178 -7.37 -15.44 9.01
N VAL A 179 -7.32 -14.39 8.18
CA VAL A 179 -8.48 -13.53 7.88
C VAL A 179 -8.97 -13.63 6.44
N ILE A 180 -8.09 -13.85 5.48
CA ILE A 180 -8.45 -14.06 4.07
C ILE A 180 -7.77 -15.32 3.54
N ARG A 181 -8.49 -16.04 2.66
CA ARG A 181 -7.87 -17.11 1.87
C ARG A 181 -7.25 -16.51 0.64
N PHE A 182 -5.99 -16.83 0.39
CA PHE A 182 -5.28 -16.36 -0.80
C PHE A 182 -4.34 -17.43 -1.35
N SER A 183 -4.02 -17.33 -2.60
CA SER A 183 -2.93 -18.02 -3.29
C SER A 183 -1.80 -17.04 -3.61
N THR A 184 -0.65 -17.57 -3.98
CA THR A 184 0.48 -16.77 -4.45
C THR A 184 0.88 -17.19 -5.85
N ALA A 185 1.18 -16.24 -6.72
CA ALA A 185 1.63 -16.47 -8.08
C ALA A 185 2.48 -15.29 -8.57
N ASP A 186 3.26 -15.49 -9.63
CA ASP A 186 3.87 -14.40 -10.39
C ASP A 186 2.78 -13.65 -11.13
N LEU A 187 2.56 -12.37 -10.77
CA LEU A 187 1.46 -11.55 -11.27
C LEU A 187 1.93 -10.29 -12.03
N THR A 188 3.21 -9.98 -11.97
CA THR A 188 3.72 -8.70 -12.48
C THR A 188 4.42 -8.83 -13.84
N LYS A 189 4.45 -7.70 -14.58
CA LYS A 189 5.20 -7.58 -15.82
C LYS A 189 6.70 -7.55 -15.57
#